data_da4ebb27f979e0a984b0798da352a353
#
_entry.id   da4ebb27f979e0a984b0798da352a353
#
_cell.length_a   1.000
_cell.length_b   1.000
_cell.length_c   1.000
_cell.angle_alpha   90.00
_cell.angle_beta   90.00
_cell.angle_gamma   90.00
#
_symmetry.space_group_name_H-M   'P 1'
#
loop_
_entity.id
_entity.type
_entity.pdbx_description
1 polymer ?
#
loop_
_entity_poly.entity_id
_entity_poly.type
_entity_poly.pdbx_seq_one_letter_code
_entity_poly.pdbx_strand_id
1 'polypeptide(L)'
;MKKSFFISITSAICLAVASIGAAHAGKRVVFAGGPAGGTFQIVANAIQTYKPVKEIKAFTVKAQSSAGSVENLRKVNSGRADFGVVYSGHVYLGRNGKMKNDKKKYENVLAVSFLYGAPAQLVVRKGSGITSTKDLVGKKVGVGNAGSGAFANCELFFNHLGIWDKIERNAMGYNDAAAAFGNNQLDAFWLFTAFPSGAVVMAAQTNDIELIDLGADAESSGFYKEYPYFSKLTIPAGTYKGVDTDVSSFQDSALWVANADVPEEVVYKLLSTIYTDEGLAHMVGQKKTFKSMTIENAVNGIVTPMHPGAIKFWKEKGVL
;
A
#
# COMPACT_ATOMS: atom_id res chain seq x y z
N MET A 1 -36.73 21.82 83.82
CA MET A 1 -37.42 20.67 83.20
C MET A 1 -36.46 20.09 82.19
N LYS A 2 -36.09 18.84 82.35
CA LYS A 2 -34.96 18.12 81.78
C LYS A 2 -35.22 17.73 80.32
N LYS A 3 -34.28 17.90 79.41
CA LYS A 3 -34.29 17.33 78.07
C LYS A 3 -33.03 16.53 77.85
N SER A 4 -33.22 15.29 77.59
CA SER A 4 -32.21 14.28 77.35
C SER A 4 -31.61 14.47 75.96
N PHE A 5 -30.32 14.36 75.91
CA PHE A 5 -29.48 14.29 74.71
C PHE A 5 -29.27 12.81 74.33
N PHE A 6 -29.67 12.44 73.14
CA PHE A 6 -29.28 11.14 72.59
C PHE A 6 -28.44 11.35 71.34
N ILE A 7 -27.20 11.00 71.48
CA ILE A 7 -26.22 10.93 70.40
C ILE A 7 -26.43 9.58 69.71
N SER A 8 -26.65 9.59 68.43
CA SER A 8 -26.56 8.40 67.60
C SER A 8 -25.32 8.48 66.70
N ILE A 9 -24.33 7.70 67.08
CA ILE A 9 -23.16 7.37 66.25
C ILE A 9 -23.53 6.08 65.55
N THR A 10 -23.70 6.12 64.27
CA THR A 10 -23.56 4.89 63.44
C THR A 10 -23.41 5.23 61.93
N SER A 11 -22.38 4.66 61.35
CA SER A 11 -22.21 4.35 59.95
C SER A 11 -21.30 5.26 59.13
N ALA A 12 -20.03 5.16 59.45
CA ALA A 12 -18.96 5.42 58.51
C ALA A 12 -18.22 4.12 58.23
N ILE A 13 -18.75 3.26 57.39
CA ILE A 13 -18.02 2.15 56.78
C ILE A 13 -18.83 1.75 55.53
N CYS A 14 -18.23 1.96 54.36
CA CYS A 14 -18.44 1.27 53.09
C CYS A 14 -18.35 2.25 51.90
N LEU A 15 -17.17 2.78 51.66
CA LEU A 15 -16.83 3.34 50.35
C LEU A 15 -15.33 3.10 50.08
N ALA A 16 -14.98 1.86 50.06
CA ALA A 16 -13.69 1.44 49.57
C ALA A 16 -13.90 0.06 48.91
N VAL A 17 -14.34 0.03 47.69
CA VAL A 17 -14.04 -1.02 46.67
C VAL A 17 -14.88 -0.68 45.44
N ALA A 18 -14.36 0.12 44.56
CA ALA A 18 -14.76 0.16 43.15
C ALA A 18 -13.68 0.80 42.28
N SER A 19 -12.42 0.45 42.53
CA SER A 19 -11.37 0.61 41.51
C SER A 19 -11.19 -0.73 40.79
N ILE A 20 -12.31 -1.29 40.27
CA ILE A 20 -12.24 -2.44 39.41
C ILE A 20 -12.04 -1.93 38.00
N GLY A 21 -10.79 -2.06 37.52
CA GLY A 21 -10.49 -2.38 36.14
C GLY A 21 -11.08 -1.39 35.12
N ALA A 22 -10.52 -0.18 35.01
CA ALA A 22 -10.44 0.41 33.69
C ALA A 22 -9.64 -0.58 32.84
N ALA A 23 -10.37 -1.43 32.10
CA ALA A 23 -9.77 -2.20 31.03
C ALA A 23 -9.03 -1.16 30.18
N HIS A 24 -7.72 -1.19 30.19
CA HIS A 24 -6.90 -0.43 29.26
C HIS A 24 -7.28 -0.97 27.87
N ALA A 25 -8.29 -0.35 27.24
CA ALA A 25 -8.51 -0.51 25.83
C ALA A 25 -7.22 -0.01 25.18
N GLY A 26 -6.38 -0.94 24.72
CA GLY A 26 -5.07 -0.62 24.17
C GLY A 26 -5.22 0.44 23.09
N LYS A 27 -4.24 1.33 22.96
CA LYS A 27 -4.24 2.42 21.98
C LYS A 27 -4.62 1.87 20.59
N ARG A 28 -5.62 2.49 19.94
CA ARG A 28 -5.98 2.11 18.57
C ARG A 28 -4.92 2.62 17.62
N VAL A 29 -4.41 1.73 16.79
CA VAL A 29 -3.41 1.99 15.75
C VAL A 29 -4.06 1.78 14.39
N VAL A 30 -4.10 2.83 13.57
CA VAL A 30 -4.74 2.82 12.25
C VAL A 30 -3.71 2.49 11.18
N PHE A 31 -4.00 1.45 10.38
CA PHE A 31 -3.20 1.06 9.23
C PHE A 31 -3.95 1.36 7.92
N ALA A 32 -3.50 2.36 7.16
CA ALA A 32 -4.08 2.72 5.88
C ALA A 32 -3.66 1.72 4.79
N GLY A 33 -4.64 1.01 4.24
CA GLY A 33 -4.47 0.03 3.18
C GLY A 33 -4.60 0.63 1.79
N GLY A 34 -5.60 0.20 1.04
CA GLY A 34 -5.86 0.66 -0.32
C GLY A 34 -7.30 0.40 -0.75
N PRO A 35 -7.59 0.50 -2.06
CA PRO A 35 -8.91 0.16 -2.58
C PRO A 35 -9.16 -1.35 -2.47
N ALA A 36 -10.44 -1.73 -2.50
CA ALA A 36 -10.85 -3.13 -2.53
C ALA A 36 -10.20 -3.86 -3.72
N GLY A 37 -9.76 -5.10 -3.51
CA GLY A 37 -9.02 -5.89 -4.50
C GLY A 37 -7.54 -5.52 -4.67
N GLY A 38 -7.08 -4.40 -4.11
CA GLY A 38 -5.70 -3.96 -4.14
C GLY A 38 -4.81 -4.64 -3.09
N THR A 39 -3.54 -4.88 -3.43
CA THR A 39 -2.58 -5.54 -2.54
C THR A 39 -2.34 -4.76 -1.24
N PHE A 40 -2.39 -3.43 -1.26
CA PHE A 40 -2.26 -2.58 -0.06
C PHE A 40 -3.33 -2.90 0.98
N GLN A 41 -4.59 -3.10 0.54
CA GLN A 41 -5.67 -3.46 1.45
C GLN A 41 -5.47 -4.87 2.03
N ILE A 42 -4.93 -5.79 1.24
CA ILE A 42 -4.60 -7.15 1.71
C ILE A 42 -3.52 -7.09 2.80
N VAL A 43 -2.46 -6.24 2.64
CA VAL A 43 -1.44 -6.03 3.69
C VAL A 43 -2.09 -5.59 5.00
N ALA A 44 -2.89 -4.52 4.95
CA ALA A 44 -3.50 -3.96 6.16
C ALA A 44 -4.42 -4.97 6.86
N ASN A 45 -5.23 -5.71 6.09
CA ASN A 45 -6.11 -6.74 6.61
C ASN A 45 -5.31 -7.93 7.18
N ALA A 46 -4.25 -8.38 6.50
CA ALA A 46 -3.41 -9.48 6.94
C ALA A 46 -2.79 -9.18 8.32
N ILE A 47 -2.22 -7.98 8.48
CA ILE A 47 -1.65 -7.55 9.76
C ILE A 47 -2.75 -7.46 10.84
N GLN A 48 -3.91 -6.85 10.55
CA GLN A 48 -5.01 -6.74 11.50
C GLN A 48 -5.55 -8.11 11.95
N THR A 49 -5.62 -9.08 11.03
CA THR A 49 -6.27 -10.38 11.29
C THR A 49 -5.32 -11.42 11.88
N TYR A 50 -4.02 -11.20 11.81
CA TYR A 50 -3.03 -12.13 12.36
C TYR A 50 -3.20 -12.29 13.87
N LYS A 51 -3.39 -13.53 14.32
CA LYS A 51 -3.72 -13.82 15.71
C LYS A 51 -2.69 -13.24 16.70
N PRO A 52 -1.36 -13.42 16.54
CA PRO A 52 -0.39 -12.81 17.44
C PRO A 52 -0.43 -11.29 17.50
N VAL A 53 -0.82 -10.59 16.42
CA VAL A 53 -1.04 -9.14 16.43
C VAL A 53 -2.28 -8.78 17.24
N LYS A 54 -3.37 -9.54 17.15
CA LYS A 54 -4.59 -9.34 17.96
C LYS A 54 -4.36 -9.56 19.45
N GLU A 55 -3.38 -10.39 19.82
CA GLU A 55 -3.04 -10.70 21.21
C GLU A 55 -2.12 -9.66 21.87
N ILE A 56 -1.66 -8.65 21.13
CA ILE A 56 -0.89 -7.53 21.69
C ILE A 56 -1.81 -6.69 22.58
N LYS A 57 -1.53 -6.67 23.88
CA LYS A 57 -2.38 -5.95 24.85
C LYS A 57 -2.21 -4.42 24.79
N ALA A 58 -1.05 -3.93 24.37
CA ALA A 58 -0.70 -2.51 24.41
C ALA A 58 -1.46 -1.68 23.36
N PHE A 59 -1.86 -2.29 22.25
CA PHE A 59 -2.58 -1.60 21.16
C PHE A 59 -3.39 -2.59 20.31
N THR A 60 -4.32 -2.03 19.53
CA THR A 60 -5.13 -2.80 18.57
C THR A 60 -4.96 -2.21 17.17
N VAL A 61 -4.56 -3.03 16.20
CA VAL A 61 -4.45 -2.59 14.79
C VAL A 61 -5.81 -2.58 14.12
N LYS A 62 -6.10 -1.48 13.42
CA LYS A 62 -7.31 -1.31 12.63
C LYS A 62 -6.96 -0.99 11.18
N ALA A 63 -7.22 -1.90 10.28
CA ALA A 63 -7.12 -1.67 8.84
C ALA A 63 -8.19 -0.67 8.38
N GLN A 64 -7.80 0.27 7.54
CA GLN A 64 -8.68 1.27 6.93
C GLN A 64 -8.44 1.29 5.43
N SER A 65 -9.51 1.26 4.64
CA SER A 65 -9.40 1.45 3.19
C SER A 65 -9.03 2.88 2.82
N SER A 66 -8.45 3.03 1.65
CA SER A 66 -8.05 4.31 1.06
C SER A 66 -8.01 4.22 -0.46
N ALA A 67 -7.79 5.34 -1.14
CA ALA A 67 -7.49 5.33 -2.57
C ALA A 67 -6.10 4.75 -2.89
N GLY A 68 -5.20 4.62 -1.90
CA GLY A 68 -3.87 4.04 -2.04
C GLY A 68 -2.73 5.00 -1.69
N SER A 69 -1.59 4.87 -2.37
CA SER A 69 -0.29 5.41 -1.98
C SER A 69 -0.29 6.92 -1.66
N VAL A 70 -0.84 7.75 -2.55
CA VAL A 70 -0.81 9.22 -2.36
C VAL A 70 -1.73 9.66 -1.21
N GLU A 71 -2.90 9.03 -1.07
CA GLU A 71 -3.78 9.28 0.06
C GLU A 71 -3.14 8.81 1.37
N ASN A 72 -2.49 7.63 1.37
CA ASN A 72 -1.80 7.09 2.54
C ASN A 72 -0.65 7.99 2.98
N LEU A 73 0.15 8.49 2.03
CA LEU A 73 1.21 9.47 2.29
C LEU A 73 0.67 10.67 3.09
N ARG A 74 -0.48 11.22 2.65
CA ARG A 74 -1.14 12.35 3.31
C ARG A 74 -1.71 11.99 4.68
N LYS A 75 -2.37 10.82 4.79
CA LYS A 75 -2.96 10.34 6.05
C LYS A 75 -1.88 10.07 7.10
N VAL A 76 -0.79 9.38 6.71
CA VAL A 76 0.31 9.07 7.63
C VAL A 76 1.01 10.35 8.05
N ASN A 77 1.35 11.25 7.12
CA ASN A 77 2.01 12.52 7.48
C ASN A 77 1.20 13.38 8.45
N SER A 78 -0.12 13.35 8.37
CA SER A 78 -1.00 14.15 9.22
C SER A 78 -1.42 13.45 10.52
N GLY A 79 -0.93 12.24 10.80
CA GLY A 79 -1.34 11.45 11.96
C GLY A 79 -2.77 10.89 11.89
N ARG A 80 -3.48 11.02 10.74
CA ARG A 80 -4.80 10.38 10.53
C ARG A 80 -4.71 8.87 10.34
N ALA A 81 -3.52 8.36 10.04
CA ALA A 81 -3.16 6.96 10.13
C ALA A 81 -1.77 6.85 10.75
N ASP A 82 -1.58 5.86 11.62
CA ASP A 82 -0.30 5.58 12.25
C ASP A 82 0.65 4.88 11.26
N PHE A 83 0.10 4.00 10.43
CA PHE A 83 0.80 3.24 9.40
C PHE A 83 0.10 3.32 8.06
N GLY A 84 0.83 2.95 7.01
CA GLY A 84 0.25 2.80 5.69
C GLY A 84 1.18 2.06 4.73
N VAL A 85 0.64 1.72 3.56
CA VAL A 85 1.45 1.27 2.43
C VAL A 85 1.60 2.41 1.45
N VAL A 86 2.85 2.79 1.14
CA VAL A 86 3.19 3.88 0.22
C VAL A 86 4.31 3.42 -0.72
N TYR A 87 4.26 3.79 -1.98
CA TYR A 87 5.36 3.54 -2.90
C TYR A 87 6.57 4.40 -2.57
N SER A 88 7.77 3.82 -2.70
CA SER A 88 9.05 4.49 -2.40
C SER A 88 9.19 5.82 -3.13
N GLY A 89 8.87 5.86 -4.43
CA GLY A 89 8.88 7.09 -5.22
C GLY A 89 7.98 8.18 -4.64
N HIS A 90 6.79 7.83 -4.14
CA HIS A 90 5.90 8.82 -3.51
C HIS A 90 6.40 9.30 -2.14
N VAL A 91 7.04 8.42 -1.34
CA VAL A 91 7.70 8.86 -0.10
C VAL A 91 8.83 9.84 -0.43
N TYR A 92 9.67 9.50 -1.41
CA TYR A 92 10.77 10.36 -1.86
C TYR A 92 10.28 11.72 -2.38
N LEU A 93 9.34 11.71 -3.34
CA LEU A 93 8.79 12.94 -3.94
C LEU A 93 8.08 13.78 -2.88
N GLY A 94 7.30 13.15 -2.01
CA GLY A 94 6.57 13.82 -0.94
C GLY A 94 7.50 14.50 0.07
N ARG A 95 8.52 13.81 0.55
CA ARG A 95 9.50 14.40 1.47
C ARG A 95 10.25 15.59 0.88
N ASN A 96 10.49 15.58 -0.42
CA ASN A 96 11.20 16.65 -1.13
C ASN A 96 10.27 17.76 -1.65
N GLY A 97 8.96 17.73 -1.42
CA GLY A 97 8.00 18.71 -1.95
C GLY A 97 7.91 18.69 -3.48
N LYS A 98 8.16 17.52 -4.08
CA LYS A 98 8.19 17.32 -5.54
C LYS A 98 6.94 16.59 -6.07
N MET A 99 5.91 16.39 -5.23
CA MET A 99 4.65 15.83 -5.71
C MET A 99 4.00 16.79 -6.71
N LYS A 100 3.37 16.25 -7.77
CA LYS A 100 2.68 17.07 -8.76
C LYS A 100 1.55 17.88 -8.11
N ASN A 101 1.54 19.20 -8.37
CA ASN A 101 0.56 20.15 -7.82
C ASN A 101 0.48 20.20 -6.27
N ASP A 102 1.48 19.68 -5.57
CA ASP A 102 1.54 19.66 -4.12
C ASP A 102 2.99 19.84 -3.66
N LYS A 103 3.32 21.06 -3.25
CA LYS A 103 4.68 21.46 -2.81
C LYS A 103 4.92 21.22 -1.32
N LYS A 104 3.92 20.67 -0.60
CA LYS A 104 4.05 20.33 0.81
C LYS A 104 5.11 19.23 0.98
N LYS A 105 5.96 19.39 1.99
CA LYS A 105 6.88 18.33 2.41
C LYS A 105 6.20 17.39 3.40
N TYR A 106 6.32 16.10 3.16
CA TYR A 106 5.75 15.04 3.97
C TYR A 106 6.82 14.40 4.85
N GLU A 107 7.39 15.18 5.78
CA GLU A 107 8.57 14.81 6.59
C GLU A 107 8.22 13.82 7.72
N ASN A 108 6.96 13.75 8.14
CA ASN A 108 6.49 12.83 9.18
C ASN A 108 6.22 11.41 8.66
N VAL A 109 6.52 11.11 7.40
CA VAL A 109 6.41 9.76 6.85
C VAL A 109 7.78 9.09 6.85
N LEU A 110 7.94 8.06 7.66
CA LEU A 110 9.18 7.31 7.83
C LEU A 110 9.00 5.87 7.33
N ALA A 111 10.02 5.34 6.65
CA ALA A 111 9.99 3.97 6.16
C ALA A 111 10.11 2.96 7.31
N VAL A 112 9.42 1.84 7.21
CA VAL A 112 9.46 0.74 8.17
C VAL A 112 10.08 -0.50 7.54
N SER A 113 9.55 -0.92 6.39
CA SER A 113 10.02 -2.11 5.69
C SER A 113 9.57 -2.11 4.23
N PHE A 114 10.34 -2.79 3.38
CA PHE A 114 9.89 -3.24 2.06
C PHE A 114 8.83 -4.34 2.21
N LEU A 115 7.85 -4.34 1.34
CA LEU A 115 6.80 -5.36 1.30
C LEU A 115 6.86 -6.18 0.01
N TYR A 116 6.86 -5.51 -1.14
CA TYR A 116 6.92 -6.15 -2.45
C TYR A 116 7.18 -5.12 -3.55
N GLY A 117 7.63 -5.59 -4.73
CA GLY A 117 7.68 -4.79 -5.94
C GLY A 117 6.31 -4.69 -6.62
N ALA A 118 5.90 -3.49 -7.00
CA ALA A 118 4.65 -3.23 -7.66
C ALA A 118 4.90 -2.81 -9.12
N PRO A 119 4.73 -3.72 -10.10
CA PRO A 119 4.91 -3.39 -11.51
C PRO A 119 3.73 -2.64 -12.10
N ALA A 120 4.05 -1.82 -13.11
CA ALA A 120 3.09 -1.31 -14.07
C ALA A 120 2.55 -2.46 -14.92
N GLN A 121 1.25 -2.44 -15.20
CA GLN A 121 0.58 -3.38 -16.09
C GLN A 121 -0.41 -2.61 -16.93
N LEU A 122 -0.32 -2.73 -18.26
CA LEU A 122 -1.27 -2.14 -19.20
C LEU A 122 -1.93 -3.27 -19.98
N VAL A 123 -3.20 -3.47 -19.72
CA VAL A 123 -4.01 -4.55 -20.29
C VAL A 123 -4.75 -4.03 -21.50
N VAL A 124 -4.69 -4.76 -22.61
CA VAL A 124 -5.41 -4.52 -23.85
C VAL A 124 -6.06 -5.80 -24.37
N ARG A 125 -7.01 -5.69 -25.31
CA ARG A 125 -7.54 -6.88 -26.02
C ARG A 125 -6.54 -7.35 -27.05
N LYS A 126 -6.35 -8.66 -27.13
CA LYS A 126 -5.59 -9.31 -28.18
C LYS A 126 -6.21 -9.00 -29.53
N GLY A 127 -5.37 -8.60 -30.49
CA GLY A 127 -5.84 -8.22 -31.83
C GLY A 127 -6.56 -6.87 -31.93
N SER A 128 -6.53 -6.03 -30.88
CA SER A 128 -7.11 -4.67 -30.89
C SER A 128 -6.33 -3.67 -31.74
N GLY A 129 -5.14 -4.02 -32.17
CA GLY A 129 -4.21 -3.12 -32.87
C GLY A 129 -3.42 -2.21 -31.91
N ILE A 130 -3.60 -2.34 -30.58
CA ILE A 130 -2.80 -1.66 -29.57
C ILE A 130 -1.63 -2.58 -29.21
N THR A 131 -0.42 -2.24 -29.67
CA THR A 131 0.80 -3.03 -29.47
C THR A 131 1.86 -2.28 -28.67
N SER A 132 1.68 -0.97 -28.50
CA SER A 132 2.57 -0.09 -27.74
C SER A 132 1.78 1.03 -27.06
N THR A 133 2.43 1.79 -26.18
CA THR A 133 1.80 2.97 -25.56
C THR A 133 1.43 4.05 -26.56
N LYS A 134 2.08 4.13 -27.73
CA LYS A 134 1.78 5.11 -28.78
C LYS A 134 0.40 4.88 -29.42
N ASP A 135 -0.07 3.64 -29.44
CA ASP A 135 -1.36 3.25 -30.02
C ASP A 135 -2.55 3.63 -29.11
N LEU A 136 -2.27 4.12 -27.88
CA LEU A 136 -3.28 4.62 -26.95
C LEU A 136 -3.85 6.00 -27.31
N VAL A 137 -3.24 6.72 -28.24
CA VAL A 137 -3.72 8.04 -28.65
C VAL A 137 -5.18 7.94 -29.14
N GLY A 138 -6.09 8.74 -28.55
CA GLY A 138 -7.53 8.71 -28.82
C GLY A 138 -8.28 7.51 -28.21
N LYS A 139 -7.64 6.65 -27.41
CA LYS A 139 -8.26 5.49 -26.77
C LYS A 139 -8.78 5.80 -25.39
N LYS A 140 -9.81 5.06 -24.97
CA LYS A 140 -10.40 5.10 -23.62
C LYS A 140 -9.58 4.24 -22.68
N VAL A 141 -8.85 4.88 -21.76
CA VAL A 141 -7.93 4.20 -20.85
C VAL A 141 -8.37 4.35 -19.40
N GLY A 142 -8.57 3.23 -18.71
CA GLY A 142 -8.70 3.21 -17.25
C GLY A 142 -7.34 3.51 -16.61
N VAL A 143 -7.21 4.62 -15.88
CA VAL A 143 -5.89 5.12 -15.39
C VAL A 143 -5.67 4.96 -13.89
N GLY A 144 -6.53 4.20 -13.20
CA GLY A 144 -6.53 4.04 -11.75
C GLY A 144 -7.37 5.10 -11.03
N ASN A 145 -7.63 4.89 -9.74
CA ASN A 145 -8.41 5.82 -8.91
C ASN A 145 -7.71 7.17 -8.76
N ALA A 146 -8.46 8.25 -8.82
CA ALA A 146 -7.96 9.56 -8.44
C ALA A 146 -7.38 9.53 -7.01
N GLY A 147 -6.18 10.10 -6.81
CA GLY A 147 -5.47 10.09 -5.53
C GLY A 147 -4.76 8.75 -5.20
N SER A 148 -4.81 7.76 -6.10
CA SER A 148 -4.04 6.52 -5.95
C SER A 148 -2.62 6.66 -6.48
N GLY A 149 -1.73 5.76 -6.02
CA GLY A 149 -0.41 5.63 -6.60
C GLY A 149 -0.43 5.10 -8.03
N ALA A 150 -1.42 4.29 -8.38
CA ALA A 150 -1.59 3.81 -9.75
C ALA A 150 -1.89 4.95 -10.72
N PHE A 151 -2.83 5.84 -10.35
CA PHE A 151 -3.12 7.05 -11.13
C PHE A 151 -1.88 7.94 -11.26
N ALA A 152 -1.19 8.23 -10.15
CA ALA A 152 -0.03 9.09 -10.15
C ALA A 152 1.13 8.54 -11.01
N ASN A 153 1.37 7.22 -10.97
CA ASN A 153 2.40 6.58 -11.78
C ASN A 153 2.00 6.47 -13.26
N CYS A 154 0.72 6.24 -13.56
CA CYS A 154 0.19 6.30 -14.91
C CYS A 154 0.38 7.70 -15.52
N GLU A 155 -0.03 8.72 -14.79
CA GLU A 155 0.13 10.11 -15.18
C GLU A 155 1.61 10.48 -15.39
N LEU A 156 2.49 10.07 -14.46
CA LEU A 156 3.92 10.32 -14.55
C LEU A 156 4.51 9.70 -15.83
N PHE A 157 4.26 8.41 -16.04
CA PHE A 157 4.81 7.68 -17.18
C PHE A 157 4.26 8.19 -18.51
N PHE A 158 2.95 8.39 -18.63
CA PHE A 158 2.35 8.85 -19.87
C PHE A 158 2.64 10.33 -20.16
N ASN A 159 2.88 11.17 -19.14
CA ASN A 159 3.43 12.53 -19.35
C ASN A 159 4.85 12.47 -19.88
N HIS A 160 5.71 11.59 -19.31
CA HIS A 160 7.08 11.39 -19.80
C HIS A 160 7.10 10.96 -21.26
N LEU A 161 6.15 10.11 -21.67
CA LEU A 161 5.98 9.68 -23.08
C LEU A 161 5.25 10.70 -23.96
N GLY A 162 4.73 11.79 -23.40
CA GLY A 162 3.98 12.82 -24.13
C GLY A 162 2.62 12.39 -24.68
N ILE A 163 1.99 11.38 -24.05
CA ILE A 163 0.69 10.84 -24.47
C ILE A 163 -0.46 11.11 -23.47
N TRP A 164 -0.17 11.58 -22.24
CA TRP A 164 -1.19 11.75 -21.20
C TRP A 164 -2.41 12.56 -21.62
N ASP A 165 -2.22 13.68 -22.33
CA ASP A 165 -3.31 14.53 -22.78
C ASP A 165 -3.91 14.10 -24.14
N LYS A 166 -3.40 13.01 -24.71
CA LYS A 166 -3.87 12.45 -25.98
C LYS A 166 -4.76 11.23 -25.83
N ILE A 167 -4.99 10.75 -24.61
CA ILE A 167 -5.85 9.62 -24.27
C ILE A 167 -7.15 10.11 -23.61
N GLU A 168 -8.25 9.33 -23.74
CA GLU A 168 -9.47 9.55 -22.95
C GLU A 168 -9.31 8.88 -21.59
N ARG A 169 -9.00 9.67 -20.55
CA ARG A 169 -8.69 9.21 -19.20
C ARG A 169 -9.94 8.87 -18.41
N ASN A 170 -10.04 7.66 -17.89
CA ASN A 170 -11.13 7.21 -17.06
C ASN A 170 -10.57 6.82 -15.68
N ALA A 171 -10.76 7.70 -14.67
CA ALA A 171 -10.28 7.46 -13.31
C ALA A 171 -11.23 6.53 -12.57
N MET A 172 -10.81 5.27 -12.34
CA MET A 172 -11.61 4.26 -11.66
C MET A 172 -10.73 3.18 -11.01
N GLY A 173 -11.33 2.39 -10.10
CA GLY A 173 -10.68 1.27 -9.44
C GLY A 173 -10.37 0.11 -10.38
N TYR A 174 -9.47 -0.78 -9.96
CA TYR A 174 -9.03 -1.90 -10.79
C TYR A 174 -10.18 -2.82 -11.21
N ASN A 175 -11.08 -3.16 -10.27
CA ASN A 175 -12.21 -4.05 -10.57
C ASN A 175 -13.24 -3.36 -11.48
N ASP A 176 -13.49 -2.06 -11.24
CA ASP A 176 -14.39 -1.29 -12.08
C ASP A 176 -13.81 -1.12 -13.50
N ALA A 177 -12.49 -0.89 -13.61
CA ALA A 177 -11.81 -0.82 -14.90
C ALA A 177 -11.84 -2.16 -15.66
N ALA A 178 -11.65 -3.29 -14.96
CA ALA A 178 -11.77 -4.60 -15.58
C ALA A 178 -13.20 -4.91 -16.03
N ALA A 179 -14.22 -4.51 -15.26
CA ALA A 179 -15.63 -4.63 -15.66
C ALA A 179 -15.95 -3.75 -16.86
N ALA A 180 -15.54 -2.47 -16.84
CA ALA A 180 -15.74 -1.54 -17.96
C ALA A 180 -15.00 -2.02 -19.23
N PHE A 181 -13.81 -2.58 -19.08
CA PHE A 181 -13.09 -3.22 -20.17
C PHE A 181 -13.86 -4.42 -20.72
N GLY A 182 -14.37 -5.31 -19.86
CA GLY A 182 -15.20 -6.45 -20.28
C GLY A 182 -16.45 -6.02 -21.05
N ASN A 183 -17.03 -4.87 -20.72
CA ASN A 183 -18.21 -4.28 -21.36
C ASN A 183 -17.88 -3.40 -22.60
N ASN A 184 -16.65 -3.42 -23.12
CA ASN A 184 -16.18 -2.59 -24.23
C ASN A 184 -16.29 -1.07 -24.01
N GLN A 185 -16.32 -0.64 -22.75
CA GLN A 185 -16.33 0.78 -22.37
C GLN A 185 -14.93 1.38 -22.26
N LEU A 186 -13.90 0.52 -22.17
CA LEU A 186 -12.48 0.86 -22.20
C LEU A 186 -11.77 0.06 -23.28
N ASP A 187 -10.78 0.69 -23.92
CA ASP A 187 -9.86 0.04 -24.86
C ASP A 187 -8.68 -0.60 -24.14
N ALA A 188 -8.24 0.02 -23.04
CA ALA A 188 -7.15 -0.44 -22.20
C ALA A 188 -7.37 -0.07 -20.73
N PHE A 189 -6.68 -0.73 -19.81
CA PHE A 189 -6.65 -0.27 -18.44
C PHE A 189 -5.29 -0.51 -17.79
N TRP A 190 -4.89 0.44 -16.95
CA TRP A 190 -3.64 0.49 -16.23
C TRP A 190 -3.80 -0.01 -14.81
N LEU A 191 -2.81 -0.79 -14.36
CA LEU A 191 -2.63 -1.18 -12.97
C LEU A 191 -1.20 -0.87 -12.53
N PHE A 192 -1.05 -0.57 -11.27
CA PHE A 192 0.26 -0.47 -10.62
C PHE A 192 0.18 -1.26 -9.31
N THR A 193 0.43 -2.55 -9.40
CA THR A 193 0.23 -3.49 -8.28
C THR A 193 0.91 -4.82 -8.59
N ALA A 194 1.13 -5.64 -7.56
CA ALA A 194 1.67 -6.97 -7.71
C ALA A 194 0.82 -7.86 -8.63
N PHE A 195 1.48 -8.77 -9.33
CA PHE A 195 0.84 -9.83 -10.12
C PHE A 195 0.85 -11.19 -9.37
N PRO A 196 -0.08 -12.12 -9.69
CA PRO A 196 -1.27 -11.86 -10.50
C PRO A 196 -2.25 -10.92 -9.79
N SER A 197 -2.85 -10.00 -10.56
CA SER A 197 -3.91 -9.10 -10.09
C SER A 197 -5.28 -9.71 -10.36
N GLY A 198 -6.18 -9.70 -9.36
CA GLY A 198 -7.54 -10.21 -9.51
C GLY A 198 -8.32 -9.52 -10.62
N ALA A 199 -8.10 -8.22 -10.83
CA ALA A 199 -8.76 -7.47 -11.90
C ALA A 199 -8.30 -7.93 -13.31
N VAL A 200 -7.02 -8.24 -13.49
CA VAL A 200 -6.53 -8.79 -14.76
C VAL A 200 -7.02 -10.21 -14.97
N VAL A 201 -7.03 -11.04 -13.91
CA VAL A 201 -7.62 -12.39 -13.96
C VAL A 201 -9.09 -12.33 -14.38
N MET A 202 -9.86 -11.39 -13.81
CA MET A 202 -11.28 -11.18 -14.16
C MET A 202 -11.44 -10.77 -15.63
N ALA A 203 -10.65 -9.82 -16.12
CA ALA A 203 -10.68 -9.41 -17.53
C ALA A 203 -10.34 -10.57 -18.47
N ALA A 204 -9.37 -11.42 -18.12
CA ALA A 204 -8.92 -12.57 -18.90
C ALA A 204 -9.94 -13.74 -18.92
N GLN A 205 -10.95 -13.73 -18.05
CA GLN A 205 -12.02 -14.73 -18.08
C GLN A 205 -12.99 -14.52 -19.23
N THR A 206 -13.22 -13.26 -19.62
CA THR A 206 -14.23 -12.86 -20.61
C THR A 206 -13.65 -12.27 -21.89
N ASN A 207 -12.34 -12.02 -21.93
CA ASN A 207 -11.66 -11.46 -23.08
C ASN A 207 -10.33 -12.18 -23.32
N ASP A 208 -9.90 -12.27 -24.57
CA ASP A 208 -8.52 -12.56 -24.88
C ASP A 208 -7.71 -11.28 -24.68
N ILE A 209 -6.75 -11.34 -23.79
CA ILE A 209 -5.96 -10.16 -23.38
C ILE A 209 -4.49 -10.28 -23.77
N GLU A 210 -3.84 -9.13 -23.87
CA GLU A 210 -2.39 -8.96 -23.91
C GLU A 210 -1.96 -7.93 -22.88
N LEU A 211 -0.72 -8.01 -22.43
CA LEU A 211 -0.03 -6.95 -21.70
C LEU A 211 0.93 -6.23 -22.63
N ILE A 212 0.95 -4.91 -22.58
CA ILE A 212 1.90 -4.10 -23.35
C ILE A 212 3.28 -4.11 -22.67
N ASP A 213 4.34 -4.23 -23.46
CA ASP A 213 5.73 -4.10 -23.01
C ASP A 213 6.05 -2.65 -22.65
N LEU A 214 5.81 -2.31 -21.38
CA LEU A 214 6.11 -0.99 -20.84
C LEU A 214 7.60 -0.79 -20.54
N GLY A 215 8.35 -1.89 -20.38
CA GLY A 215 9.78 -1.86 -20.12
C GLY A 215 10.57 -1.34 -21.31
N ALA A 216 10.21 -1.73 -22.53
CA ALA A 216 10.82 -1.23 -23.76
C ALA A 216 10.60 0.29 -23.92
N ASP A 217 9.37 0.77 -23.67
CA ASP A 217 9.06 2.19 -23.72
C ASP A 217 9.82 2.98 -22.63
N ALA A 218 9.92 2.44 -21.40
CA ALA A 218 10.65 3.05 -20.30
C ALA A 218 12.16 3.15 -20.58
N GLU A 219 12.75 2.11 -21.20
CA GLU A 219 14.16 2.09 -21.57
C GLU A 219 14.46 3.12 -22.67
N SER A 220 13.71 3.04 -23.77
CA SER A 220 13.97 3.88 -24.95
C SER A 220 13.70 5.36 -24.72
N SER A 221 12.82 5.71 -23.80
CA SER A 221 12.49 7.10 -23.45
C SER A 221 13.44 7.74 -22.44
N GLY A 222 14.33 6.95 -21.81
CA GLY A 222 15.20 7.43 -20.72
C GLY A 222 14.47 7.58 -19.36
N PHE A 223 13.32 6.94 -19.20
CA PHE A 223 12.49 7.01 -17.99
C PHE A 223 13.25 6.65 -16.71
N TYR A 224 14.04 5.57 -16.73
CA TYR A 224 14.84 5.16 -15.58
C TYR A 224 15.93 6.17 -15.18
N LYS A 225 16.45 6.95 -16.13
CA LYS A 225 17.43 8.00 -15.86
C LYS A 225 16.78 9.19 -15.15
N GLU A 226 15.57 9.53 -15.54
CA GLU A 226 14.82 10.66 -14.96
C GLU A 226 14.19 10.27 -13.59
N TYR A 227 13.77 9.01 -13.46
CA TYR A 227 13.09 8.48 -12.26
C TYR A 227 13.82 7.25 -11.70
N PRO A 228 14.97 7.42 -11.03
CA PRO A 228 15.87 6.32 -10.65
C PRO A 228 15.34 5.42 -9.52
N TYR A 229 14.19 5.73 -8.94
CA TYR A 229 13.51 4.88 -7.96
C TYR A 229 12.64 3.79 -8.59
N PHE A 230 12.44 3.83 -9.90
CA PHE A 230 11.87 2.70 -10.63
C PHE A 230 12.95 1.70 -11.04
N SER A 231 12.61 0.44 -11.06
CA SER A 231 13.46 -0.66 -11.51
C SER A 231 12.79 -1.50 -12.58
N LYS A 232 13.60 -2.18 -13.39
CA LYS A 232 13.11 -3.13 -14.39
C LYS A 232 12.51 -4.36 -13.72
N LEU A 233 11.50 -4.94 -14.35
CA LEU A 233 10.88 -6.18 -13.94
C LEU A 233 10.32 -6.90 -15.16
N THR A 234 10.30 -8.24 -15.10
CA THR A 234 9.60 -9.09 -16.07
C THR A 234 8.39 -9.73 -15.40
N ILE A 235 7.23 -9.64 -16.05
CA ILE A 235 6.03 -10.40 -15.70
C ILE A 235 6.13 -11.71 -16.47
N PRO A 236 6.25 -12.88 -15.80
CA PRO A 236 6.49 -14.15 -16.49
C PRO A 236 5.32 -14.58 -17.37
N ALA A 237 5.62 -15.25 -18.45
CA ALA A 237 4.67 -15.98 -19.27
C ALA A 237 3.76 -16.87 -18.40
N GLY A 238 2.48 -16.99 -18.76
CA GLY A 238 1.51 -17.80 -18.03
C GLY A 238 1.03 -17.18 -16.72
N THR A 239 1.47 -15.95 -16.37
CA THR A 239 0.93 -15.21 -15.20
C THR A 239 -0.57 -14.97 -15.33
N TYR A 240 -1.05 -14.73 -16.53
CA TYR A 240 -2.45 -14.55 -16.88
C TYR A 240 -2.83 -15.43 -18.07
N LYS A 241 -4.08 -15.89 -18.11
CA LYS A 241 -4.62 -16.62 -19.26
C LYS A 241 -4.49 -15.78 -20.54
N GLY A 242 -3.90 -16.33 -21.59
CA GLY A 242 -3.70 -15.69 -22.88
C GLY A 242 -2.42 -14.84 -22.99
N VAL A 243 -1.67 -14.66 -21.89
CA VAL A 243 -0.35 -14.00 -21.90
C VAL A 243 0.74 -15.08 -21.85
N ASP A 244 1.14 -15.54 -23.02
CA ASP A 244 1.99 -16.73 -23.20
C ASP A 244 3.48 -16.40 -23.36
N THR A 245 3.84 -15.12 -23.30
CA THR A 245 5.22 -14.63 -23.37
C THR A 245 5.56 -13.79 -22.14
N ASP A 246 6.85 -13.71 -21.83
CA ASP A 246 7.36 -12.77 -20.85
C ASP A 246 7.08 -11.33 -21.28
N VAL A 247 6.63 -10.48 -20.35
CA VAL A 247 6.34 -9.06 -20.61
C VAL A 247 7.25 -8.20 -19.76
N SER A 248 8.06 -7.36 -20.40
CA SER A 248 8.92 -6.41 -19.71
C SER A 248 8.12 -5.22 -19.18
N SER A 249 8.46 -4.77 -17.98
CA SER A 249 7.81 -3.66 -17.30
C SER A 249 8.77 -2.95 -16.35
N PHE A 250 8.26 -1.95 -15.65
CA PHE A 250 8.94 -1.28 -14.55
C PHE A 250 8.12 -1.38 -13.26
N GLN A 251 8.78 -1.26 -12.13
CA GLN A 251 8.17 -1.36 -10.80
C GLN A 251 8.68 -0.29 -9.85
N ASP A 252 7.88 0.00 -8.82
CA ASP A 252 8.29 0.71 -7.61
C ASP A 252 8.18 -0.23 -6.39
N SER A 253 8.91 0.07 -5.32
CA SER A 253 8.83 -0.66 -4.06
C SER A 253 7.61 -0.20 -3.24
N ALA A 254 6.73 -1.13 -2.91
CA ALA A 254 5.70 -0.89 -1.91
C ALA A 254 6.31 -0.99 -0.52
N LEU A 255 6.29 0.11 0.22
CA LEU A 255 6.86 0.20 1.57
C LEU A 255 5.75 0.24 2.62
N TRP A 256 5.96 -0.47 3.71
CA TRP A 256 5.31 -0.16 4.97
C TRP A 256 5.92 1.13 5.52
N VAL A 257 5.10 2.13 5.81
CA VAL A 257 5.53 3.39 6.40
C VAL A 257 4.81 3.64 7.71
N ALA A 258 5.40 4.47 8.57
CA ALA A 258 4.83 4.93 9.83
C ALA A 258 4.85 6.46 9.92
N ASN A 259 3.92 7.03 10.68
CA ASN A 259 4.03 8.41 11.14
C ASN A 259 5.17 8.52 12.16
N ALA A 260 5.94 9.60 12.10
CA ALA A 260 7.09 9.83 12.96
C ALA A 260 6.76 9.84 14.47
N ASP A 261 5.51 10.17 14.85
CA ASP A 261 5.04 10.23 16.23
C ASP A 261 4.56 8.87 16.77
N VAL A 262 4.60 7.80 15.96
CA VAL A 262 4.31 6.44 16.45
C VAL A 262 5.42 6.03 17.41
N PRO A 263 5.11 5.54 18.62
CA PRO A 263 6.14 5.11 19.55
C PRO A 263 7.04 4.00 18.97
N GLU A 264 8.33 4.09 19.28
CA GLU A 264 9.34 3.14 18.79
C GLU A 264 8.98 1.68 19.11
N GLU A 265 8.49 1.44 20.33
CA GLU A 265 8.09 0.11 20.81
C GLU A 265 6.91 -0.47 20.02
N VAL A 266 6.00 0.38 19.48
CA VAL A 266 4.86 -0.07 18.67
C VAL A 266 5.34 -0.58 17.31
N VAL A 267 6.23 0.17 16.65
CA VAL A 267 6.82 -0.24 15.37
C VAL A 267 7.67 -1.51 15.54
N TYR A 268 8.55 -1.52 16.55
CA TYR A 268 9.38 -2.67 16.87
C TYR A 268 8.52 -3.92 17.16
N LYS A 269 7.49 -3.78 18.00
CA LYS A 269 6.60 -4.89 18.35
C LYS A 269 5.87 -5.48 17.15
N LEU A 270 5.36 -4.63 16.24
CA LEU A 270 4.72 -5.12 15.02
C LEU A 270 5.70 -5.85 14.11
N LEU A 271 6.90 -5.29 13.88
CA LEU A 271 7.93 -5.96 13.08
C LEU A 271 8.33 -7.31 13.69
N SER A 272 8.62 -7.35 15.00
CA SER A 272 9.01 -8.59 15.70
C SER A 272 7.90 -9.63 15.72
N THR A 273 6.64 -9.23 15.56
CA THR A 273 5.50 -10.16 15.47
C THR A 273 5.29 -10.68 14.05
N ILE A 274 5.49 -9.82 13.02
CA ILE A 274 5.25 -10.19 11.61
C ILE A 274 6.47 -10.90 11.00
N TYR A 275 7.69 -10.48 11.31
CA TYR A 275 8.93 -11.06 10.76
C TYR A 275 9.42 -12.26 11.59
N THR A 276 8.51 -13.18 11.86
CA THR A 276 8.73 -14.57 12.29
C THR A 276 8.38 -15.51 11.16
N ASP A 277 8.82 -16.77 11.20
CA ASP A 277 8.49 -17.76 10.17
C ASP A 277 6.97 -17.92 10.03
N GLU A 278 6.23 -17.98 11.14
CA GLU A 278 4.77 -18.10 11.15
C GLU A 278 4.09 -16.81 10.64
N GLY A 279 4.62 -15.63 11.01
CA GLY A 279 4.08 -14.36 10.56
C GLY A 279 4.28 -14.15 9.07
N LEU A 280 5.45 -14.46 8.54
CA LEU A 280 5.72 -14.42 7.09
C LEU A 280 4.89 -15.46 6.33
N ALA A 281 4.75 -16.69 6.87
CA ALA A 281 3.88 -17.70 6.30
C ALA A 281 2.40 -17.25 6.28
N HIS A 282 1.92 -16.59 7.35
CA HIS A 282 0.60 -15.98 7.36
C HIS A 282 0.43 -14.95 6.24
N MET A 283 1.39 -14.03 6.07
CA MET A 283 1.36 -13.03 5.01
C MET A 283 1.31 -13.69 3.62
N VAL A 284 2.19 -14.66 3.36
CA VAL A 284 2.22 -15.43 2.10
C VAL A 284 0.91 -16.17 1.84
N GLY A 285 0.27 -16.70 2.89
CA GLY A 285 -1.05 -17.32 2.82
C GLY A 285 -2.15 -16.36 2.36
N GLN A 286 -2.04 -15.07 2.66
CA GLN A 286 -2.99 -14.05 2.17
C GLN A 286 -2.73 -13.69 0.70
N LYS A 287 -1.47 -13.62 0.28
CA LYS A 287 -1.08 -13.38 -1.11
C LYS A 287 0.34 -13.86 -1.36
N LYS A 288 0.53 -14.67 -2.40
CA LYS A 288 1.86 -15.24 -2.79
C LYS A 288 2.94 -14.17 -3.01
N THR A 289 2.56 -12.96 -3.42
CA THR A 289 3.45 -11.80 -3.58
C THR A 289 4.28 -11.50 -2.33
N PHE A 290 3.74 -11.77 -1.14
CA PHE A 290 4.45 -11.52 0.12
C PHE A 290 5.60 -12.49 0.41
N LYS A 291 5.90 -13.44 -0.50
CA LYS A 291 7.20 -14.13 -0.52
C LYS A 291 8.39 -13.18 -0.64
N SER A 292 8.17 -11.96 -1.15
CA SER A 292 9.19 -10.91 -1.20
C SER A 292 9.50 -10.30 0.18
N MET A 293 8.62 -10.49 1.17
CA MET A 293 8.82 -10.04 2.55
C MET A 293 9.79 -10.98 3.25
N THR A 294 11.08 -10.80 3.03
CA THR A 294 12.14 -11.52 3.72
C THR A 294 13.01 -10.54 4.52
N ILE A 295 13.84 -11.06 5.42
CA ILE A 295 14.78 -10.24 6.18
C ILE A 295 15.78 -9.58 5.23
N GLU A 296 16.29 -10.31 4.24
CA GLU A 296 17.27 -9.83 3.27
C GLU A 296 16.71 -8.69 2.41
N ASN A 297 15.42 -8.74 2.10
CA ASN A 297 14.75 -7.74 1.28
C ASN A 297 14.22 -6.54 2.06
N ALA A 298 14.28 -6.56 3.37
CA ALA A 298 13.54 -5.66 4.27
C ALA A 298 13.76 -4.15 4.01
N VAL A 299 14.90 -3.78 3.46
CA VAL A 299 15.26 -2.38 3.15
C VAL A 299 15.32 -2.07 1.65
N ASN A 300 14.91 -2.99 0.79
CA ASN A 300 14.93 -2.79 -0.64
C ASN A 300 14.06 -1.60 -1.08
N GLY A 301 14.66 -0.70 -1.86
CA GLY A 301 14.00 0.51 -2.36
C GLY A 301 13.70 1.56 -1.29
N ILE A 302 14.22 1.43 -0.07
CA ILE A 302 14.14 2.47 0.95
C ILE A 302 15.24 3.50 0.69
N VAL A 303 14.86 4.66 0.16
CA VAL A 303 15.76 5.79 -0.16
C VAL A 303 15.46 7.01 0.71
N THR A 304 14.67 6.85 1.76
CA THR A 304 14.21 7.91 2.66
C THR A 304 14.46 7.49 4.12
N PRO A 305 14.45 8.40 5.09
CA PRO A 305 14.66 8.06 6.49
C PRO A 305 13.70 6.98 6.99
N MET A 306 14.22 6.10 7.82
CA MET A 306 13.47 5.03 8.47
C MET A 306 13.03 5.43 9.88
N HIS A 307 11.95 4.79 10.34
CA HIS A 307 11.45 4.96 11.70
C HIS A 307 12.42 4.34 12.74
N PRO A 308 12.67 5.01 13.91
CA PRO A 308 13.62 4.51 14.90
C PRO A 308 13.36 3.06 15.35
N GLY A 309 12.10 2.68 15.58
CA GLY A 309 11.74 1.29 15.93
C GLY A 309 12.03 0.29 14.82
N ALA A 310 11.97 0.71 13.56
CA ALA A 310 12.38 -0.13 12.43
C ALA A 310 13.90 -0.24 12.35
N ILE A 311 14.63 0.87 12.52
CA ILE A 311 16.11 0.85 12.56
C ILE A 311 16.60 -0.10 13.63
N LYS A 312 16.04 -0.03 14.86
CA LYS A 312 16.39 -0.91 15.96
C LYS A 312 16.21 -2.38 15.58
N PHE A 313 15.01 -2.72 15.08
CA PHE A 313 14.69 -4.10 14.70
C PHE A 313 15.61 -4.63 13.58
N TRP A 314 15.84 -3.83 12.52
CA TRP A 314 16.66 -4.27 11.40
C TRP A 314 18.15 -4.37 11.73
N LYS A 315 18.68 -3.54 12.65
CA LYS A 315 20.04 -3.69 13.20
C LYS A 315 20.18 -5.01 13.97
N GLU A 316 19.20 -5.37 14.80
CA GLU A 316 19.21 -6.65 15.52
C GLU A 316 19.14 -7.86 14.57
N LYS A 317 18.55 -7.70 13.38
CA LYS A 317 18.51 -8.72 12.33
C LYS A 317 19.73 -8.71 11.40
N GLY A 318 20.67 -7.79 11.59
CA GLY A 318 21.88 -7.68 10.76
C GLY A 318 21.62 -7.16 9.32
N VAL A 319 20.52 -6.41 9.12
CA VAL A 319 20.15 -5.85 7.82
C VAL A 319 20.72 -4.42 7.64
N LEU A 320 20.94 -3.69 8.74
CA LEU A 320 21.48 -2.33 8.79
C LEU A 320 22.80 -2.29 9.55
#